data_245d5fed4020210003128a9e765c7031
#
_entry.id   245d5fed4020210003128a9e765c7031
#
_cell.length_a   1.000
_cell.length_b   1.000
_cell.length_c   1.000
_cell.angle_alpha   90.00
_cell.angle_beta   90.00
_cell.angle_gamma   90.00
#
_symmetry.space_group_name_H-M   'P 1'
#
loop_
_entity.id
_entity.type
_entity.pdbx_description
1 polymer ?
#
loop_
_entity_poly.entity_id
_entity_poly.type
_entity_poly.pdbx_seq_one_letter_code
_entity_poly.pdbx_strand_id
1 'polypeptide(L)'
;LFFAWAYSHAAELDQIGAGELTVVAEQAAMNAVSQPGISTTAEARIDSRVAMPACNTPLKSKVHSQTASAMSIAVSCDAPQPWVLYVPVRLTRQADVLVLSSNVSAGTVLDASHLSLQTRDIGQLAYGYLVDPKQVIGNHVRRPLQAGWALSNQDIEAPNVVRRGDTVTLVARVGSVEVRAEGQALSDAGIEETVRVKNMSTRRIVDGRVTAEGLVAVGR
;
A
#
# COMPACT_ATOMS: atom_id res chain seq x y z
N LEU A 1 -43.08 64.60 -23.36
CA LEU A 1 -42.24 64.00 -22.29
C LEU A 1 -42.36 62.47 -22.36
N PHE A 2 -41.40 61.79 -23.09
CA PHE A 2 -41.26 60.36 -23.12
C PHE A 2 -40.16 59.98 -22.13
N PHE A 3 -40.52 59.32 -21.04
CA PHE A 3 -39.57 58.67 -20.15
C PHE A 3 -39.23 57.33 -20.76
N ALA A 4 -38.02 57.17 -21.27
CA ALA A 4 -37.42 55.90 -21.65
C ALA A 4 -36.94 55.15 -20.38
N TRP A 5 -37.63 54.12 -20.00
CA TRP A 5 -37.13 53.14 -18.98
C TRP A 5 -36.03 52.32 -19.60
N ALA A 6 -34.81 52.58 -19.18
CA ALA A 6 -33.68 51.71 -19.45
C ALA A 6 -33.83 50.48 -18.58
N TYR A 7 -34.21 49.33 -19.18
CA TYR A 7 -34.07 48.02 -18.58
C TYR A 7 -32.57 47.70 -18.51
N SER A 8 -32.03 47.87 -17.32
CA SER A 8 -30.72 47.30 -17.00
C SER A 8 -30.85 45.79 -17.01
N HIS A 9 -30.42 45.12 -18.08
CA HIS A 9 -30.13 43.70 -18.05
C HIS A 9 -28.91 43.53 -17.16
N ALA A 10 -29.14 43.18 -15.88
CA ALA A 10 -28.09 42.58 -15.08
C ALA A 10 -27.67 41.31 -15.84
N ALA A 11 -26.45 41.33 -16.35
CA ALA A 11 -25.84 40.13 -16.91
C ALA A 11 -25.91 39.06 -15.80
N GLU A 12 -26.72 38.05 -16.02
CA GLU A 12 -26.74 36.82 -15.21
C GLU A 12 -25.33 36.27 -15.34
N LEU A 13 -24.51 36.50 -14.32
CA LEU A 13 -23.16 35.99 -14.27
C LEU A 13 -23.29 34.47 -14.28
N ASP A 14 -22.98 33.90 -15.43
CA ASP A 14 -22.89 32.46 -15.59
C ASP A 14 -21.97 31.91 -14.47
N GLN A 15 -22.45 30.98 -13.68
CA GLN A 15 -21.77 30.46 -12.52
C GLN A 15 -21.55 28.96 -12.67
N ILE A 16 -20.40 28.49 -12.22
CA ILE A 16 -20.11 27.07 -12.14
C ILE A 16 -20.67 26.56 -10.80
N GLY A 17 -21.68 25.70 -10.86
CA GLY A 17 -22.34 25.16 -9.68
C GLY A 17 -21.58 24.01 -9.04
N ALA A 18 -21.98 23.68 -7.81
CA ALA A 18 -21.39 22.58 -7.04
C ALA A 18 -21.36 21.25 -7.80
N GLY A 19 -22.38 20.95 -8.62
CA GLY A 19 -22.46 19.71 -9.39
C GLY A 19 -21.32 19.54 -10.39
N GLU A 20 -20.99 20.57 -11.16
CA GLU A 20 -19.90 20.54 -12.12
C GLU A 20 -18.54 20.42 -11.41
N LEU A 21 -18.35 21.16 -10.33
CA LEU A 21 -17.14 21.10 -9.50
C LEU A 21 -16.95 19.71 -8.88
N THR A 22 -18.04 19.07 -8.47
CA THR A 22 -18.05 17.68 -7.97
C THR A 22 -17.52 16.73 -9.03
N VAL A 23 -18.08 16.75 -10.24
CA VAL A 23 -17.66 15.85 -11.34
C VAL A 23 -16.18 16.02 -11.68
N VAL A 24 -15.70 17.27 -11.78
CA VAL A 24 -14.29 17.57 -12.07
C VAL A 24 -13.37 17.02 -10.96
N ALA A 25 -13.75 17.21 -9.70
CA ALA A 25 -12.95 16.75 -8.57
C ALA A 25 -12.93 15.21 -8.46
N GLU A 26 -14.06 14.55 -8.64
CA GLU A 26 -14.18 13.08 -8.62
C GLU A 26 -13.38 12.46 -9.75
N GLN A 27 -13.50 12.98 -10.97
CA GLN A 27 -12.75 12.49 -12.11
C GLN A 27 -11.24 12.64 -11.92
N ALA A 28 -10.80 13.78 -11.38
CA ALA A 28 -9.40 14.01 -11.07
C ALA A 28 -8.88 13.05 -9.99
N ALA A 29 -9.68 12.80 -8.94
CA ALA A 29 -9.35 11.85 -7.89
C ALA A 29 -9.26 10.42 -8.43
N MET A 30 -10.22 9.98 -9.24
CA MET A 30 -10.22 8.66 -9.89
C MET A 30 -8.97 8.45 -10.75
N ASN A 31 -8.63 9.44 -11.60
CA ASN A 31 -7.45 9.37 -12.47
C ASN A 31 -6.15 9.26 -11.67
N ALA A 32 -6.08 9.91 -10.51
CA ALA A 32 -4.87 9.92 -9.68
C ALA A 32 -4.59 8.57 -8.97
N VAL A 33 -5.64 7.77 -8.70
CA VAL A 33 -5.53 6.52 -7.91
C VAL A 33 -5.92 5.26 -8.66
N SER A 34 -6.20 5.35 -9.95
CA SER A 34 -6.56 4.18 -10.78
C SER A 34 -5.43 3.16 -10.81
N GLN A 35 -5.73 1.93 -10.39
CA GLN A 35 -4.79 0.80 -10.38
C GLN A 35 -5.50 -0.46 -10.84
N PRO A 36 -4.85 -1.32 -11.65
CA PRO A 36 -5.42 -2.61 -12.05
C PRO A 36 -5.75 -3.48 -10.82
N GLY A 37 -6.91 -4.13 -10.85
CA GLY A 37 -7.35 -5.02 -9.76
C GLY A 37 -7.92 -4.32 -8.53
N ILE A 38 -7.99 -2.98 -8.51
CA ILE A 38 -8.59 -2.20 -7.43
C ILE A 38 -9.80 -1.44 -7.96
N SER A 39 -10.98 -1.73 -7.42
CA SER A 39 -12.19 -0.94 -7.67
C SER A 39 -12.16 0.30 -6.79
N THR A 40 -12.13 1.47 -7.42
CA THR A 40 -12.09 2.76 -6.71
C THR A 40 -13.36 3.53 -6.98
N THR A 41 -13.94 4.11 -5.93
CA THR A 41 -15.00 5.13 -6.01
C THR A 41 -14.52 6.39 -5.32
N ALA A 42 -14.83 7.54 -5.92
CA ALA A 42 -14.53 8.86 -5.39
C ALA A 42 -15.84 9.60 -5.16
N GLU A 43 -16.00 10.20 -4.00
CA GLU A 43 -17.19 10.96 -3.61
C GLU A 43 -16.74 12.33 -3.11
N ALA A 44 -17.01 13.37 -3.90
CA ALA A 44 -16.68 14.73 -3.50
C ALA A 44 -17.76 15.30 -2.56
N ARG A 45 -17.33 16.11 -1.60
CA ARG A 45 -18.21 16.75 -0.63
C ARG A 45 -18.14 18.27 -0.79
N ILE A 46 -19.07 18.80 -1.55
CA ILE A 46 -19.26 20.24 -1.78
C ILE A 46 -20.66 20.63 -1.29
N ASP A 47 -20.78 21.74 -0.56
CA ASP A 47 -22.09 22.30 -0.21
C ASP A 47 -22.80 22.69 -1.52
N SER A 48 -24.05 22.30 -1.69
CA SER A 48 -24.86 22.55 -2.89
C SER A 48 -25.03 24.06 -3.22
N ARG A 49 -24.79 24.92 -2.25
CA ARG A 49 -24.85 26.41 -2.41
C ARG A 49 -23.55 26.98 -2.95
N VAL A 50 -22.48 26.18 -3.05
CA VAL A 50 -21.22 26.68 -3.62
C VAL A 50 -21.41 26.94 -5.10
N ALA A 51 -21.12 28.18 -5.49
CA ALA A 51 -21.07 28.61 -6.87
C ALA A 51 -19.81 29.44 -7.08
N MET A 52 -19.07 29.15 -8.14
CA MET A 52 -17.86 29.87 -8.50
C MET A 52 -18.10 30.69 -9.75
N PRO A 53 -17.37 31.81 -9.95
CA PRO A 53 -17.46 32.59 -11.18
C PRO A 53 -17.23 31.74 -12.41
N ALA A 54 -17.93 32.00 -13.50
CA ALA A 54 -17.76 31.33 -14.78
C ALA A 54 -16.28 31.31 -15.23
N CYS A 55 -15.90 30.25 -15.87
CA CYS A 55 -14.56 30.04 -16.39
C CYS A 55 -14.59 30.02 -17.93
N ASN A 56 -13.81 30.90 -18.58
CA ASN A 56 -13.69 30.94 -20.04
C ASN A 56 -12.61 29.97 -20.56
N THR A 57 -11.89 29.31 -19.65
CA THR A 57 -10.89 28.29 -19.95
C THR A 57 -11.32 26.97 -19.32
N PRO A 58 -10.85 25.83 -19.82
CA PRO A 58 -11.12 24.54 -19.15
C PRO A 58 -10.65 24.58 -17.69
N LEU A 59 -11.49 24.06 -16.78
CA LEU A 59 -11.14 23.91 -15.39
C LEU A 59 -9.91 23.02 -15.24
N LYS A 60 -8.95 23.47 -14.43
CA LYS A 60 -7.77 22.70 -14.08
C LYS A 60 -8.01 21.98 -12.75
N SER A 61 -7.53 20.76 -12.64
CA SER A 61 -7.60 20.00 -11.41
C SER A 61 -6.22 19.44 -11.05
N LYS A 62 -5.87 19.50 -9.76
CA LYS A 62 -4.61 19.00 -9.24
C LYS A 62 -4.82 18.39 -7.85
N VAL A 63 -4.17 17.26 -7.57
CA VAL A 63 -4.12 16.72 -6.22
C VAL A 63 -3.34 17.69 -5.32
N HIS A 64 -4.00 18.18 -4.28
CA HIS A 64 -3.39 19.03 -3.25
C HIS A 64 -2.84 18.20 -2.10
N SER A 65 -3.63 17.24 -1.60
CA SER A 65 -3.21 16.31 -0.57
C SER A 65 -3.90 14.97 -0.74
N GLN A 66 -3.28 13.89 -0.24
CA GLN A 66 -3.80 12.54 -0.36
C GLN A 66 -3.47 11.71 0.88
N THR A 67 -4.46 10.92 1.31
CA THR A 67 -4.32 9.84 2.30
C THR A 67 -4.86 8.53 1.71
N ALA A 68 -4.88 7.44 2.49
CA ALA A 68 -5.40 6.14 2.02
C ALA A 68 -6.89 6.18 1.66
N SER A 69 -7.71 7.02 2.34
CA SER A 69 -9.18 7.06 2.21
C SER A 69 -9.75 8.44 1.85
N ALA A 70 -8.90 9.45 1.66
CA ALA A 70 -9.34 10.79 1.34
C ALA A 70 -8.32 11.55 0.47
N MET A 71 -8.83 12.48 -0.32
CA MET A 71 -8.02 13.35 -1.17
C MET A 71 -8.59 14.76 -1.14
N SER A 72 -7.74 15.77 -1.27
CA SER A 72 -8.16 17.13 -1.55
C SER A 72 -7.74 17.49 -2.97
N ILE A 73 -8.69 17.87 -3.79
CA ILE A 73 -8.46 18.32 -5.18
C ILE A 73 -8.57 19.82 -5.26
N ALA A 74 -7.52 20.48 -5.72
CA ALA A 74 -7.56 21.87 -6.08
C ALA A 74 -8.16 21.99 -7.49
N VAL A 75 -9.37 22.54 -7.60
CA VAL A 75 -10.03 22.90 -8.86
C VAL A 75 -9.81 24.38 -9.08
N SER A 76 -9.35 24.79 -10.24
CA SER A 76 -9.00 26.18 -10.53
C SER A 76 -9.42 26.64 -11.91
N CYS A 77 -9.68 27.92 -12.00
CA CYS A 77 -9.91 28.68 -13.22
C CYS A 77 -8.86 29.78 -13.36
N ASP A 78 -8.36 30.03 -14.58
CA ASP A 78 -7.35 31.05 -14.81
C ASP A 78 -7.98 32.40 -15.33
N ALA A 79 -9.11 32.32 -16.02
CA ALA A 79 -9.74 33.50 -16.65
C ALA A 79 -11.26 33.33 -16.75
N PRO A 80 -12.05 34.44 -16.70
CA PRO A 80 -11.64 35.84 -16.63
C PRO A 80 -11.25 36.29 -15.22
N GLN A 81 -11.74 35.62 -14.18
CA GLN A 81 -11.41 35.85 -12.77
C GLN A 81 -10.73 34.61 -12.21
N PRO A 82 -9.43 34.68 -11.88
CA PRO A 82 -8.74 33.51 -11.32
C PRO A 82 -9.29 33.13 -9.95
N TRP A 83 -9.55 31.85 -9.76
CA TRP A 83 -9.95 31.30 -8.47
C TRP A 83 -9.43 29.86 -8.29
N VAL A 84 -9.34 29.42 -7.05
CA VAL A 84 -9.02 28.05 -6.65
C VAL A 84 -9.99 27.61 -5.56
N LEU A 85 -10.56 26.42 -5.74
CA LEU A 85 -11.41 25.77 -4.75
C LEU A 85 -10.77 24.42 -4.37
N TYR A 86 -10.63 24.17 -3.07
CA TYR A 86 -10.18 22.89 -2.55
C TYR A 86 -11.38 22.02 -2.23
N VAL A 87 -11.51 20.92 -2.97
CA VAL A 87 -12.63 19.99 -2.87
C VAL A 87 -12.19 18.76 -2.11
N PRO A 88 -12.76 18.48 -0.93
CA PRO A 88 -12.51 17.21 -0.24
C PRO A 88 -13.24 16.06 -0.96
N VAL A 89 -12.51 15.00 -1.25
CA VAL A 89 -12.98 13.80 -1.92
C VAL A 89 -12.72 12.60 -1.02
N ARG A 90 -13.76 11.84 -0.70
CA ARG A 90 -13.64 10.55 -0.03
C ARG A 90 -13.33 9.48 -1.07
N LEU A 91 -12.37 8.63 -0.75
CA LEU A 91 -12.00 7.48 -1.56
C LEU A 91 -12.43 6.19 -0.87
N THR A 92 -13.11 5.32 -1.61
CA THR A 92 -13.33 3.92 -1.21
C THR A 92 -12.63 3.04 -2.22
N ARG A 93 -11.70 2.21 -1.76
CA ARG A 93 -10.84 1.39 -2.62
C ARG A 93 -11.00 -0.07 -2.23
N GLN A 94 -11.63 -0.85 -3.10
CA GLN A 94 -11.91 -2.26 -2.85
C GLN A 94 -10.96 -3.14 -3.66
N ALA A 95 -10.39 -4.14 -3.00
CA ALA A 95 -9.58 -5.18 -3.62
C ALA A 95 -9.84 -6.53 -2.93
N ASP A 96 -9.59 -7.61 -3.66
CA ASP A 96 -9.58 -8.94 -3.07
C ASP A 96 -8.28 -9.14 -2.30
N VAL A 97 -8.41 -9.35 -1.00
CA VAL A 97 -7.29 -9.53 -0.08
C VAL A 97 -7.38 -10.91 0.58
N LEU A 98 -6.25 -11.44 1.00
CA LEU A 98 -6.19 -12.67 1.76
C LEU A 98 -6.69 -12.45 3.18
N VAL A 99 -7.66 -13.24 3.58
CA VAL A 99 -8.17 -13.29 4.94
C VAL A 99 -8.08 -14.71 5.50
N LEU A 100 -8.05 -14.82 6.83
CA LEU A 100 -8.09 -16.11 7.49
C LEU A 100 -9.50 -16.73 7.42
N SER A 101 -9.58 -18.00 7.04
CA SER A 101 -10.81 -18.79 7.02
C SER A 101 -11.23 -19.25 8.42
N SER A 102 -10.28 -19.39 9.34
CA SER A 102 -10.46 -19.86 10.72
C SER A 102 -9.55 -19.14 11.69
N ASN A 103 -9.83 -19.28 12.99
CA ASN A 103 -8.92 -18.77 14.02
C ASN A 103 -7.59 -19.54 14.00
N VAL A 104 -6.48 -18.83 14.12
CA VAL A 104 -5.13 -19.42 14.16
C VAL A 104 -4.35 -18.93 15.37
N SER A 105 -3.56 -19.80 15.96
CA SER A 105 -2.68 -19.46 17.09
C SER A 105 -1.32 -18.96 16.61
N ALA A 106 -0.59 -18.26 17.46
CA ALA A 106 0.80 -17.89 17.18
C ALA A 106 1.64 -19.16 16.90
N GLY A 107 2.56 -19.06 15.94
CA GLY A 107 3.41 -20.15 15.51
C GLY A 107 2.75 -21.15 14.55
N THR A 108 1.45 -21.04 14.26
CA THR A 108 0.79 -21.89 13.27
C THR A 108 1.39 -21.64 11.89
N VAL A 109 1.77 -22.71 11.19
CA VAL A 109 2.18 -22.66 9.78
C VAL A 109 0.93 -22.50 8.92
N LEU A 110 0.90 -21.47 8.09
CA LEU A 110 -0.22 -21.23 7.20
C LEU A 110 -0.13 -22.11 5.96
N ASP A 111 -1.26 -22.71 5.61
CA ASP A 111 -1.48 -23.45 4.38
C ASP A 111 -2.70 -22.90 3.62
N ALA A 112 -3.03 -23.49 2.48
CA ALA A 112 -4.13 -23.04 1.63
C ALA A 112 -5.51 -23.16 2.33
N SER A 113 -5.70 -24.06 3.30
CA SER A 113 -6.97 -24.24 4.01
C SER A 113 -7.27 -23.11 4.99
N HIS A 114 -6.22 -22.42 5.46
CA HIS A 114 -6.32 -21.27 6.35
C HIS A 114 -6.68 -19.98 5.62
N LEU A 115 -6.66 -19.95 4.28
CA LEU A 115 -6.75 -18.74 3.47
C LEU A 115 -8.04 -18.69 2.66
N SER A 116 -8.60 -17.50 2.52
CA SER A 116 -9.66 -17.20 1.55
C SER A 116 -9.46 -15.78 1.01
N LEU A 117 -9.95 -15.53 -0.21
CA LEU A 117 -9.99 -14.18 -0.77
C LEU A 117 -11.32 -13.52 -0.40
N GLN A 118 -11.26 -12.30 0.07
CA GLN A 118 -12.45 -11.48 0.33
C GLN A 118 -12.22 -10.05 -0.13
N THR A 119 -13.23 -9.48 -0.76
CA THR A 119 -13.21 -8.06 -1.14
C THR A 119 -13.27 -7.19 0.11
N ARG A 120 -12.30 -6.31 0.30
CA ARG A 120 -12.21 -5.38 1.44
C ARG A 120 -11.90 -3.97 0.97
N ASP A 121 -12.32 -2.99 1.76
CA ASP A 121 -11.87 -1.61 1.60
C ASP A 121 -10.42 -1.48 2.11
N ILE A 122 -9.48 -1.48 1.16
CA ILE A 122 -8.03 -1.42 1.45
C ILE A 122 -7.59 -0.07 2.03
N GLY A 123 -8.41 0.98 1.89
CA GLY A 123 -8.17 2.27 2.53
C GLY A 123 -8.29 2.22 4.06
N GLN A 124 -8.93 1.19 4.61
CA GLN A 124 -9.07 0.97 6.05
C GLN A 124 -8.04 -0.01 6.62
N LEU A 125 -7.22 -0.64 5.78
CA LEU A 125 -6.21 -1.60 6.20
C LEU A 125 -4.88 -0.90 6.51
N ALA A 126 -4.76 -0.39 7.74
CA ALA A 126 -3.63 0.45 8.17
C ALA A 126 -2.25 -0.22 8.05
N TYR A 127 -2.19 -1.55 8.14
CA TYR A 127 -0.94 -2.33 8.09
C TYR A 127 -0.65 -2.94 6.73
N GLY A 128 -1.39 -2.52 5.68
CA GLY A 128 -1.33 -3.13 4.37
C GLY A 128 -2.10 -4.44 4.29
N TYR A 129 -1.96 -5.13 3.17
CA TYR A 129 -2.66 -6.39 2.90
C TYR A 129 -1.84 -7.26 1.94
N LEU A 130 -2.16 -8.56 1.94
CA LEU A 130 -1.58 -9.55 1.06
C LEU A 130 -2.68 -10.05 0.10
N VAL A 131 -2.29 -10.31 -1.15
CA VAL A 131 -3.19 -10.81 -2.21
C VAL A 131 -2.74 -12.14 -2.79
N ASP A 132 -1.44 -12.46 -2.73
CA ASP A 132 -0.88 -13.67 -3.29
C ASP A 132 -0.67 -14.73 -2.20
N PRO A 133 -1.41 -15.87 -2.26
CA PRO A 133 -1.24 -16.98 -1.32
C PRO A 133 0.20 -17.52 -1.22
N LYS A 134 0.98 -17.42 -2.30
CA LYS A 134 2.37 -17.90 -2.33
C LYS A 134 3.27 -17.13 -1.36
N GLN A 135 2.93 -15.88 -1.05
CA GLN A 135 3.67 -15.06 -0.07
C GLN A 135 3.36 -15.44 1.37
N VAL A 136 2.27 -16.22 1.59
CA VAL A 136 1.73 -16.53 2.92
C VAL A 136 1.93 -17.98 3.30
N ILE A 137 1.71 -18.88 2.34
CA ILE A 137 1.80 -20.33 2.57
C ILE A 137 3.23 -20.71 3.00
N GLY A 138 3.32 -21.49 4.08
CA GLY A 138 4.59 -21.92 4.69
C GLY A 138 5.14 -20.97 5.74
N ASN A 139 4.61 -19.75 5.88
CA ASN A 139 5.00 -18.83 6.92
C ASN A 139 4.28 -19.11 8.24
N HIS A 140 4.88 -18.73 9.36
CA HIS A 140 4.30 -18.81 10.69
C HIS A 140 3.51 -17.54 11.02
N VAL A 141 2.43 -17.69 11.78
CA VAL A 141 1.68 -16.57 12.33
C VAL A 141 2.40 -16.03 13.56
N ARG A 142 2.67 -14.73 13.61
CA ARG A 142 3.40 -14.09 14.74
C ARG A 142 2.57 -13.98 16.02
N ARG A 143 1.26 -13.86 15.93
CA ARG A 143 0.32 -13.64 17.04
C ARG A 143 -1.01 -14.34 16.77
N PRO A 144 -1.82 -14.64 17.77
CA PRO A 144 -3.15 -15.21 17.52
C PRO A 144 -4.00 -14.27 16.68
N LEU A 145 -4.65 -14.81 15.65
CA LEU A 145 -5.50 -14.07 14.71
C LEU A 145 -6.85 -14.76 14.57
N GLN A 146 -7.90 -13.98 14.35
CA GLN A 146 -9.26 -14.48 14.20
C GLN A 146 -9.64 -14.70 12.72
N ALA A 147 -10.62 -15.55 12.50
CA ALA A 147 -11.24 -15.71 11.19
C ALA A 147 -11.72 -14.36 10.64
N GLY A 148 -11.56 -14.14 9.34
CA GLY A 148 -11.88 -12.88 8.66
C GLY A 148 -10.84 -11.77 8.79
N TRP A 149 -9.75 -11.99 9.53
CA TRP A 149 -8.63 -11.05 9.62
C TRP A 149 -7.92 -10.94 8.27
N ALA A 150 -7.78 -9.72 7.74
CA ALA A 150 -7.00 -9.46 6.54
C ALA A 150 -5.50 -9.54 6.86
N LEU A 151 -4.81 -10.45 6.20
CA LEU A 151 -3.38 -10.70 6.44
C LEU A 151 -2.51 -9.59 5.87
N SER A 152 -1.50 -9.22 6.63
CA SER A 152 -0.43 -8.30 6.26
C SER A 152 0.95 -8.91 6.51
N ASN A 153 2.01 -8.27 6.00
CA ASN A 153 3.40 -8.69 6.28
C ASN A 153 3.77 -8.66 7.77
N GLN A 154 3.03 -7.90 8.60
CA GLN A 154 3.29 -7.83 10.04
C GLN A 154 2.75 -9.05 10.80
N ASP A 155 1.82 -9.77 10.21
CA ASP A 155 1.13 -10.89 10.85
C ASP A 155 1.88 -12.22 10.66
N ILE A 156 2.79 -12.28 9.69
CA ILE A 156 3.50 -13.49 9.30
C ILE A 156 5.01 -13.35 9.43
N GLU A 157 5.69 -14.46 9.56
CA GLU A 157 7.15 -14.57 9.52
C GLU A 157 7.58 -15.81 8.76
N ALA A 158 8.70 -15.70 8.04
CA ALA A 158 9.28 -16.83 7.35
C ALA A 158 9.76 -17.88 8.37
N PRO A 159 9.67 -19.17 8.03
CA PRO A 159 10.20 -20.23 8.89
C PRO A 159 11.71 -20.09 9.02
N ASN A 160 12.24 -20.33 10.24
CA ASN A 160 13.66 -20.48 10.44
C ASN A 160 14.13 -21.78 9.81
N VAL A 161 15.01 -21.68 8.82
CA VAL A 161 15.61 -22.83 8.11
C VAL A 161 16.97 -23.19 8.68
N VAL A 162 17.52 -22.37 9.57
CA VAL A 162 18.70 -22.62 10.39
C VAL A 162 18.34 -22.33 11.83
N ARG A 163 18.62 -23.26 12.73
CA ARG A 163 18.39 -23.10 14.17
C ARG A 163 19.72 -23.02 14.91
N ARG A 164 19.71 -22.38 16.05
CA ARG A 164 20.88 -22.35 16.94
C ARG A 164 21.34 -23.75 17.28
N GLY A 165 22.62 -24.03 17.03
CA GLY A 165 23.24 -25.33 17.26
C GLY A 165 23.37 -26.14 16.00
N ASP A 166 22.66 -25.81 14.91
CA ASP A 166 22.73 -26.55 13.66
C ASP A 166 24.12 -26.46 13.03
N THR A 167 24.54 -27.57 12.41
CA THR A 167 25.70 -27.57 11.54
C THR A 167 25.32 -27.05 10.18
N VAL A 168 26.04 -26.02 9.73
CA VAL A 168 25.81 -25.36 8.44
C VAL A 168 27.09 -25.32 7.61
N THR A 169 26.94 -25.28 6.30
CA THR A 169 28.06 -25.06 5.38
C THR A 169 28.25 -23.57 5.11
N LEU A 170 29.39 -23.01 5.53
CA LEU A 170 29.84 -21.68 5.19
C LEU A 170 30.38 -21.67 3.75
N VAL A 171 29.89 -20.80 2.90
CA VAL A 171 30.32 -20.65 1.52
C VAL A 171 30.87 -19.23 1.32
N ALA A 172 32.14 -19.13 1.00
CA ALA A 172 32.79 -17.86 0.64
C ALA A 172 33.22 -17.89 -0.81
N ARG A 173 32.94 -16.80 -1.56
CA ARG A 173 33.40 -16.64 -2.94
C ARG A 173 34.38 -15.49 -3.04
N VAL A 174 35.56 -15.79 -3.62
CA VAL A 174 36.60 -14.78 -3.91
C VAL A 174 36.96 -14.93 -5.40
N GLY A 175 36.45 -14.03 -6.22
CA GLY A 175 36.56 -14.14 -7.67
C GLY A 175 35.86 -15.42 -8.18
N SER A 176 36.61 -16.28 -8.89
CA SER A 176 36.11 -17.56 -9.40
C SER A 176 36.27 -18.73 -8.41
N VAL A 177 36.86 -18.51 -7.25
CA VAL A 177 37.12 -19.55 -6.25
C VAL A 177 36.01 -19.56 -5.21
N GLU A 178 35.41 -20.74 -5.00
CA GLU A 178 34.46 -21.00 -3.92
C GLU A 178 35.16 -21.83 -2.84
N VAL A 179 35.10 -21.35 -1.60
CA VAL A 179 35.64 -22.02 -0.42
C VAL A 179 34.48 -22.42 0.46
N ARG A 180 34.48 -23.67 0.91
CA ARG A 180 33.50 -24.24 1.84
C ARG A 180 34.13 -24.62 3.15
N ALA A 181 33.43 -24.39 4.26
CA ALA A 181 33.83 -24.78 5.60
C ALA A 181 32.61 -25.14 6.43
N GLU A 182 32.77 -26.05 7.40
CA GLU A 182 31.72 -26.33 8.36
C GLU A 182 31.67 -25.27 9.48
N GLY A 183 30.45 -24.93 9.88
CA GLY A 183 30.18 -24.02 10.98
C GLY A 183 29.01 -24.47 11.82
N GLN A 184 28.91 -23.94 13.05
CA GLN A 184 27.78 -24.13 13.93
C GLN A 184 27.03 -22.79 14.06
N ALA A 185 25.73 -22.80 13.79
CA ALA A 185 24.87 -21.64 13.95
C ALA A 185 24.74 -21.23 15.43
N LEU A 186 24.86 -19.95 15.72
CA LEU A 186 24.75 -19.38 17.08
C LEU A 186 23.40 -18.71 17.33
N SER A 187 22.57 -18.54 16.30
CA SER A 187 21.20 -18.03 16.38
C SER A 187 20.32 -18.71 15.33
N ASP A 188 19.01 -18.57 15.49
CA ASP A 188 18.04 -18.97 14.47
C ASP A 188 18.07 -17.95 13.33
N ALA A 189 17.72 -18.38 12.12
CA ALA A 189 17.58 -17.51 10.96
C ALA A 189 16.73 -18.17 9.85
N GLY A 190 15.93 -17.35 9.17
CA GLY A 190 15.23 -17.68 7.93
C GLY A 190 16.12 -17.50 6.68
N ILE A 191 15.56 -17.82 5.51
CA ILE A 191 16.19 -17.54 4.21
C ILE A 191 16.43 -16.02 4.08
N GLU A 192 17.57 -15.64 3.50
CA GLU A 192 18.03 -14.25 3.31
C GLU A 192 18.33 -13.47 4.61
N GLU A 193 18.17 -14.09 5.78
CA GLU A 193 18.53 -13.48 7.05
C GLU A 193 20.00 -13.68 7.41
N THR A 194 20.53 -12.79 8.24
CA THR A 194 21.90 -12.87 8.74
C THR A 194 21.95 -13.74 9.97
N VAL A 195 22.87 -14.74 9.95
CA VAL A 195 23.12 -15.64 11.06
C VAL A 195 24.58 -15.55 11.50
N ARG A 196 24.81 -15.58 12.81
CA ARG A 196 26.17 -15.74 13.36
C ARG A 196 26.52 -17.22 13.39
N VAL A 197 27.65 -17.55 12.79
CA VAL A 197 28.14 -18.92 12.69
C VAL A 197 29.56 -19.02 13.23
N LYS A 198 29.81 -19.98 14.08
CA LYS A 198 31.15 -20.35 14.55
C LYS A 198 31.76 -21.34 13.56
N ASN A 199 32.79 -20.92 12.85
CA ASN A 199 33.58 -21.85 12.00
C ASN A 199 34.23 -22.92 12.86
N MET A 200 33.98 -24.20 12.53
CA MET A 200 34.43 -25.34 13.34
C MET A 200 35.93 -25.55 13.27
N SER A 201 36.59 -25.23 12.15
CA SER A 201 38.03 -25.38 11.95
C SER A 201 38.83 -24.25 12.60
N THR A 202 38.42 -22.99 12.39
CA THR A 202 39.17 -21.81 12.87
C THR A 202 38.69 -21.29 14.23
N ARG A 203 37.53 -21.77 14.70
CA ARG A 203 36.80 -21.32 15.91
C ARG A 203 36.39 -19.82 15.89
N ARG A 204 36.55 -19.14 14.75
CA ARG A 204 36.15 -17.74 14.59
C ARG A 204 34.64 -17.65 14.36
N ILE A 205 34.05 -16.60 14.88
CA ILE A 205 32.64 -16.27 14.62
C ILE A 205 32.62 -15.35 13.38
N VAL A 206 31.76 -15.69 12.44
CA VAL A 206 31.51 -14.92 11.22
C VAL A 206 30.02 -14.69 11.06
N ASP A 207 29.67 -13.56 10.51
CA ASP A 207 28.31 -13.27 10.08
C ASP A 207 28.15 -13.71 8.62
N GLY A 208 27.05 -14.39 8.33
CA GLY A 208 26.73 -14.84 6.99
C GLY A 208 25.23 -14.77 6.73
N ARG A 209 24.85 -14.75 5.46
CA ARG A 209 23.47 -14.76 5.01
C ARG A 209 23.04 -16.19 4.67
N VAL A 210 21.91 -16.62 5.19
CA VAL A 210 21.32 -17.92 4.86
C VAL A 210 20.78 -17.86 3.43
N THR A 211 21.34 -18.70 2.54
CA THR A 211 20.92 -18.79 1.13
C THR A 211 20.04 -19.98 0.82
N ALA A 212 20.16 -21.04 1.63
CA ALA A 212 19.31 -22.23 1.61
C ALA A 212 19.40 -22.93 2.97
N GLU A 213 18.56 -23.93 3.19
CA GLU A 213 18.65 -24.77 4.38
C GLU A 213 20.07 -25.34 4.55
N GLY A 214 20.69 -25.06 5.69
CA GLY A 214 22.05 -25.47 6.00
C GLY A 214 23.17 -24.80 5.20
N LEU A 215 22.88 -23.80 4.34
CA LEU A 215 23.87 -23.04 3.56
C LEU A 215 23.92 -21.58 3.99
N VAL A 216 25.11 -21.09 4.31
CA VAL A 216 25.34 -19.73 4.75
C VAL A 216 26.46 -19.09 3.92
N ALA A 217 26.10 -18.08 3.14
CA ALA A 217 27.08 -17.30 2.38
C ALA A 217 27.82 -16.32 3.29
N VAL A 218 29.14 -16.29 3.25
CA VAL A 218 30.00 -15.38 4.01
C VAL A 218 30.90 -14.60 3.07
N GLY A 219 31.16 -13.34 3.40
CA GLY A 219 31.94 -12.43 2.58
C GLY A 219 31.05 -11.44 1.80
N ARG A 220 31.66 -10.28 1.51
CA ARG A 220 31.07 -9.24 0.65
C ARG A 220 31.36 -9.52 -0.81
#